data_44648999ec7749bf10a1abb77db2a98a
#
_entry.id   44648999ec7749bf10a1abb77db2a98a
#
_cell.length_a   1.000
_cell.length_b   1.000
_cell.length_c   1.000
_cell.angle_alpha   90.00
_cell.angle_beta   90.00
_cell.angle_gamma   90.00
#
_symmetry.space_group_name_H-M   'P 1'
#
loop_
_entity.id
_entity.type
_entity.pdbx_description
1 polymer ?
#
loop_
_entity_poly.entity_id
_entity_poly.type
_entity_poly.pdbx_seq_one_letter_code
_entity_poly.pdbx_strand_id
1 'polypeptide(L)'
;MKKRVGIAHAIVLNPKYLFCDEPNSGLDPQTSLVIDRLIQEITQEYDITTVVNTHDMNSVMEIGDHIIYMHKGLKEWEGTRREIIFSKNELLNEFIFASEFLKDAKDMRMLEAAGKIDNERNMDEIIRGDEPLGGS
;
A
#
# COMPACT_ATOMS: atom_id res chain seq x y z
N MET A 1 6.97 -7.62 -22.91
CA MET A 1 6.61 -6.51 -22.02
C MET A 1 7.76 -5.53 -21.89
N LYS A 2 7.52 -4.31 -22.30
CA LYS A 2 8.58 -3.27 -22.34
C LYS A 2 9.15 -2.95 -20.96
N LYS A 3 8.34 -2.96 -19.90
CA LYS A 3 8.80 -2.62 -18.56
C LYS A 3 9.71 -3.67 -17.96
N ARG A 4 9.44 -4.95 -18.18
CA ARG A 4 10.33 -6.04 -17.77
C ARG A 4 11.68 -5.98 -18.44
N VAL A 5 11.70 -5.68 -19.74
CA VAL A 5 12.92 -5.49 -20.52
C VAL A 5 13.73 -4.32 -19.98
N GLY A 6 13.08 -3.20 -19.67
CA GLY A 6 13.74 -2.04 -19.09
C GLY A 6 14.41 -2.34 -17.75
N ILE A 7 13.73 -3.06 -16.86
CA ILE A 7 14.27 -3.48 -15.57
C ILE A 7 15.44 -4.44 -15.77
N ALA A 8 15.32 -5.42 -16.66
CA ALA A 8 16.38 -6.35 -16.97
C ALA A 8 17.63 -5.65 -17.51
N HIS A 9 17.46 -4.66 -18.39
CA HIS A 9 18.58 -3.85 -18.90
C HIS A 9 19.27 -3.06 -17.78
N ALA A 10 18.51 -2.49 -16.86
CA ALA A 10 19.07 -1.76 -15.73
C ALA A 10 19.95 -2.67 -14.85
N ILE A 11 19.56 -3.92 -14.66
CA ILE A 11 20.27 -4.88 -13.81
C ILE A 11 21.57 -5.37 -14.45
N VAL A 12 21.61 -5.50 -15.76
CA VAL A 12 22.82 -5.93 -16.48
C VAL A 12 24.02 -5.06 -16.15
N LEU A 13 23.79 -3.79 -15.80
CA LEU A 13 24.84 -2.86 -15.40
C LEU A 13 25.30 -3.04 -13.96
N ASN A 14 24.73 -3.98 -13.22
CA ASN A 14 25.06 -4.28 -11.82
C ASN A 14 25.02 -3.01 -10.91
N PRO A 15 23.90 -2.28 -10.87
CA PRO A 15 23.81 -1.04 -10.12
C PRO A 15 23.70 -1.29 -8.62
N LYS A 16 24.10 -0.30 -7.83
CA LYS A 16 23.83 -0.27 -6.39
C LYS A 16 22.46 0.35 -6.08
N TYR A 17 21.99 1.20 -6.97
CA TYR A 17 20.74 1.93 -6.84
C TYR A 17 19.91 1.76 -8.10
N LEU A 18 18.64 1.49 -7.90
CA LEU A 18 17.66 1.40 -8.98
C LEU A 18 16.57 2.44 -8.74
N PHE A 19 16.29 3.23 -9.76
CA PHE A 19 15.22 4.22 -9.72
C PHE A 19 14.14 3.83 -10.70
N CYS A 20 12.91 3.66 -10.21
CA CYS A 20 11.75 3.32 -11.02
C CYS A 20 10.74 4.47 -10.92
N ASP A 21 10.41 5.08 -12.05
CA ASP A 21 9.42 6.14 -12.12
C ASP A 21 8.12 5.60 -12.73
N GLU A 22 7.07 5.56 -11.92
CA GLU A 22 5.75 5.07 -12.32
C GLU A 22 5.81 3.72 -13.05
N PRO A 23 6.43 2.69 -12.47
CA PRO A 23 6.67 1.42 -13.18
C PRO A 23 5.38 0.70 -13.59
N ASN A 24 4.27 0.99 -12.91
CA ASN A 24 2.98 0.34 -13.16
C ASN A 24 2.00 1.20 -13.94
N SER A 25 2.41 2.36 -14.42
CA SER A 25 1.53 3.27 -15.14
C SER A 25 0.93 2.59 -16.38
N GLY A 26 -0.39 2.65 -16.49
CA GLY A 26 -1.10 2.09 -17.63
C GLY A 26 -1.25 0.57 -17.64
N LEU A 27 -0.85 -0.11 -16.58
CA LEU A 27 -1.00 -1.56 -16.46
C LEU A 27 -2.26 -1.94 -15.69
N ASP A 28 -2.83 -3.11 -16.01
CA ASP A 28 -3.91 -3.68 -15.23
C ASP A 28 -3.41 -4.16 -13.85
N PRO A 29 -4.31 -4.37 -12.87
CA PRO A 29 -3.90 -4.74 -11.51
C PRO A 29 -3.06 -6.02 -11.42
N GLN A 30 -3.35 -7.03 -12.22
CA GLN A 30 -2.61 -8.29 -12.20
C GLN A 30 -1.18 -8.11 -12.71
N THR A 31 -1.02 -7.38 -13.81
CA THR A 31 0.29 -7.09 -14.39
C THR A 31 1.09 -6.18 -13.46
N SER A 32 0.44 -5.20 -12.85
CA SER A 32 1.08 -4.33 -11.85
C SER A 32 1.66 -5.11 -10.69
N LEU A 33 0.93 -6.10 -10.18
CA LEU A 33 1.41 -6.97 -9.11
C LEU A 33 2.64 -7.76 -9.52
N VAL A 34 2.67 -8.26 -10.74
CA VAL A 34 3.84 -8.98 -11.29
C VAL A 34 5.07 -8.06 -11.34
N ILE A 35 4.89 -6.82 -11.80
CA ILE A 35 5.98 -5.85 -11.85
C ILE A 35 6.47 -5.50 -10.44
N ASP A 36 5.57 -5.28 -9.50
CA ASP A 36 5.92 -5.00 -8.11
C ASP A 36 6.76 -6.12 -7.50
N ARG A 37 6.33 -7.36 -7.68
CA ARG A 37 7.05 -8.52 -7.19
C ARG A 37 8.42 -8.67 -7.84
N LEU A 38 8.50 -8.40 -9.13
CA LEU A 38 9.77 -8.43 -9.86
C LEU A 38 10.75 -7.40 -9.28
N ILE A 39 10.30 -6.19 -9.04
CA ILE A 39 11.12 -5.14 -8.42
C ILE A 39 11.60 -5.58 -7.03
N GLN A 40 10.71 -6.15 -6.25
CA GLN A 40 11.04 -6.64 -4.90
C GLN A 40 12.06 -7.77 -4.93
N GLU A 41 11.86 -8.76 -5.79
CA GLU A 41 12.79 -9.89 -5.94
C GLU A 41 14.18 -9.43 -6.36
N ILE A 42 14.26 -8.55 -7.33
CA ILE A 42 15.52 -8.01 -7.82
C ILE A 42 16.23 -7.23 -6.73
N THR A 43 15.50 -6.40 -6.01
CA THR A 43 16.04 -5.59 -4.91
C THR A 43 16.68 -6.48 -3.86
N GLN A 44 16.04 -7.58 -3.51
CA GLN A 44 16.53 -8.52 -2.52
C GLN A 44 17.66 -9.39 -3.04
N GLU A 45 17.51 -9.92 -4.24
CA GLU A 45 18.49 -10.87 -4.82
C GLU A 45 19.84 -10.22 -5.12
N TYR A 46 19.83 -9.01 -5.64
CA TYR A 46 21.04 -8.29 -6.03
C TYR A 46 21.50 -7.28 -4.98
N ASP A 47 20.85 -7.24 -3.82
CA ASP A 47 21.17 -6.31 -2.73
C ASP A 47 21.24 -4.86 -3.22
N ILE A 48 20.21 -4.47 -3.95
CA ILE A 48 20.07 -3.13 -4.54
C ILE A 48 19.20 -2.28 -3.62
N THR A 49 19.53 -1.00 -3.50
CA THR A 49 18.60 -0.01 -2.94
C THR A 49 17.72 0.52 -4.06
N THR A 50 16.43 0.28 -3.96
CA THR A 50 15.47 0.67 -5.00
C THR A 50 14.59 1.81 -4.51
N VAL A 51 14.50 2.85 -5.32
CA VAL A 51 13.59 3.98 -5.11
C VAL A 51 12.51 3.92 -6.18
N VAL A 52 11.27 3.81 -5.75
CA VAL A 52 10.10 3.76 -6.64
C VAL A 52 9.30 5.04 -6.45
N ASN A 53 9.15 5.82 -7.51
CA ASN A 53 8.25 6.95 -7.54
C ASN A 53 6.92 6.50 -8.13
N THR A 54 5.85 6.59 -7.35
CA THR A 54 4.53 6.14 -7.80
C THR A 54 3.42 6.87 -7.05
N HIS A 55 2.26 6.98 -7.68
CA HIS A 55 1.02 7.39 -7.02
C HIS A 55 0.08 6.21 -6.79
N ASP A 56 0.51 5.01 -7.13
CA ASP A 56 -0.28 3.79 -6.94
C ASP A 56 -0.09 3.25 -5.53
N MET A 57 -1.09 3.46 -4.68
CA MET A 57 -1.04 3.04 -3.28
C MET A 57 -1.05 1.53 -3.12
N ASN A 58 -1.54 0.78 -4.09
CA ASN A 58 -1.44 -0.68 -4.06
C ASN A 58 0.01 -1.13 -4.13
N SER A 59 0.79 -0.53 -5.02
CA SER A 59 2.24 -0.78 -5.11
C SER A 59 2.97 -0.39 -3.83
N VAL A 60 2.64 0.76 -3.27
CA VAL A 60 3.23 1.23 -2.00
C VAL A 60 3.01 0.19 -0.90
N MET A 61 1.79 -0.33 -0.78
CA MET A 61 1.46 -1.32 0.24
C MET A 61 2.05 -2.70 -0.06
N GLU A 62 2.27 -3.03 -1.31
CA GLU A 62 2.85 -4.32 -1.69
C GLU A 62 4.36 -4.37 -1.44
N ILE A 63 5.09 -3.35 -1.84
CA ILE A 63 6.56 -3.39 -1.83
C ILE A 63 7.25 -2.27 -1.05
N GLY A 64 6.52 -1.29 -0.52
CA GLY A 64 7.13 -0.16 0.18
C GLY A 64 7.63 -0.54 1.56
N ASP A 65 8.92 -0.41 1.81
CA ASP A 65 9.51 -0.57 3.14
C ASP A 65 9.56 0.77 3.87
N HIS A 66 10.13 1.77 3.23
CA HIS A 66 10.19 3.15 3.72
C HIS A 66 9.48 4.04 2.73
N ILE A 67 8.49 4.78 3.21
CA ILE A 67 7.59 5.55 2.36
C ILE A 67 7.78 7.02 2.65
N ILE A 68 7.94 7.81 1.59
CA ILE A 68 8.04 9.26 1.67
C ILE A 68 6.88 9.85 0.86
N TYR A 69 6.06 10.66 1.50
CA TYR A 69 4.99 11.38 0.82
C TYR A 69 5.47 12.79 0.48
N MET A 70 5.46 13.07 -0.82
CA MET A 70 5.85 14.38 -1.35
C MET A 70 4.61 15.19 -1.71
N HIS A 71 4.59 16.44 -1.31
CA HIS A 71 3.52 17.36 -1.63
C HIS A 71 4.09 18.73 -1.95
N LYS A 72 3.75 19.25 -3.13
CA LYS A 72 4.23 20.54 -3.62
C LYS A 72 5.76 20.72 -3.51
N GLY A 73 6.49 19.68 -3.87
CA GLY A 73 7.93 19.69 -3.87
C GLY A 73 8.60 19.54 -2.51
N LEU A 74 7.84 19.31 -1.47
CA LEU A 74 8.34 19.14 -0.11
C LEU A 74 8.00 17.77 0.46
N LYS A 75 8.86 17.29 1.36
CA LYS A 75 8.56 16.09 2.11
C LYS A 75 7.49 16.41 3.15
N GLU A 76 6.30 15.87 2.99
CA GLU A 76 5.17 16.09 3.90
C GLU A 76 5.12 15.04 5.00
N TRP A 77 5.48 13.81 4.69
CA TRP A 77 5.43 12.71 5.64
C TRP A 77 6.41 11.62 5.25
N GLU A 78 6.92 10.88 6.23
CA GLU A 78 7.69 9.67 6.00
C GLU A 78 7.45 8.64 7.11
N GLY A 79 7.57 7.38 6.76
CA GLY A 79 7.39 6.27 7.69
C GLY A 79 7.32 4.93 6.99
N THR A 80 6.93 3.90 7.72
CA THR A 80 6.75 2.55 7.21
C THR A 80 5.34 2.33 6.68
N ARG A 81 5.13 1.20 5.97
CA ARG A 81 3.79 0.78 5.55
C ARG A 81 2.81 0.70 6.71
N ARG A 82 3.28 0.21 7.83
CA ARG A 82 2.45 0.06 9.03
C ARG A 82 2.05 1.40 9.60
N GLU A 83 2.99 2.33 9.64
CA GLU A 83 2.75 3.67 10.16
C GLU A 83 1.81 4.50 9.28
N ILE A 84 1.80 4.27 7.97
CA ILE A 84 0.96 5.03 7.06
C ILE A 84 -0.54 4.82 7.34
N ILE A 85 -0.92 3.62 7.77
CA ILE A 85 -2.31 3.28 8.07
C ILE A 85 -2.81 4.06 9.29
N PHE A 86 -1.92 4.34 10.24
CA PHE A 86 -2.25 5.03 11.48
C PHE A 86 -1.89 6.52 11.46
N SER A 87 -1.45 7.04 10.33
CA SER A 87 -1.05 8.44 10.22
C SER A 87 -2.21 9.39 10.47
N LYS A 88 -1.92 10.48 11.17
CA LYS A 88 -2.86 11.59 11.39
C LYS A 88 -2.59 12.77 10.46
N ASN A 89 -1.67 12.65 9.53
CA ASN A 89 -1.36 13.69 8.58
C ASN A 89 -2.53 13.89 7.61
N GLU A 90 -3.10 15.10 7.60
CA GLU A 90 -4.31 15.39 6.82
C GLU A 90 -4.10 15.27 5.31
N LEU A 91 -3.00 15.81 4.79
CA LEU A 91 -2.71 15.75 3.35
C LEU A 91 -2.47 14.31 2.89
N LEU A 92 -1.75 13.54 3.67
CA LEU A 92 -1.54 12.13 3.39
C LEU A 92 -2.87 11.36 3.43
N ASN A 93 -3.71 11.63 4.40
CA ASN A 93 -5.02 10.99 4.52
C ASN A 93 -5.93 11.32 3.33
N GLU A 94 -5.93 12.56 2.87
CA GLU A 94 -6.68 12.93 1.67
C GLU A 94 -6.18 12.17 0.45
N PHE A 95 -4.89 12.05 0.30
CA PHE A 95 -4.27 11.29 -0.78
C PHE A 95 -4.65 9.80 -0.71
N ILE A 96 -4.61 9.22 0.48
CA ILE A 96 -4.99 7.83 0.73
C ILE A 96 -6.47 7.60 0.45
N PHE A 97 -7.35 8.52 0.88
CA PHE A 97 -8.78 8.40 0.64
C PHE A 97 -9.17 8.53 -0.82
N ALA A 98 -8.30 9.09 -1.66
CA ALA A 98 -8.50 9.06 -3.10
C ALA A 98 -8.22 7.67 -3.70
N SER A 99 -7.57 6.79 -2.97
CA SER A 99 -7.32 5.41 -3.36
C SER A 99 -8.32 4.49 -2.67
N GLU A 100 -9.16 3.79 -3.44
CA GLU A 100 -10.20 2.91 -2.91
C GLU A 100 -9.65 1.82 -2.00
N PHE A 101 -8.52 1.23 -2.37
CA PHE A 101 -7.92 0.14 -1.62
C PHE A 101 -7.55 0.54 -0.20
N LEU A 102 -6.82 1.64 -0.03
CA LEU A 102 -6.39 2.06 1.31
C LEU A 102 -7.49 2.77 2.09
N LYS A 103 -8.46 3.35 1.42
CA LYS A 103 -9.63 3.89 2.07
C LYS A 103 -10.33 2.81 2.90
N ASP A 104 -10.64 1.68 2.29
CA ASP A 104 -11.32 0.59 2.96
C ASP A 104 -10.49 0.02 4.11
N ALA A 105 -9.20 -0.20 3.89
CA ALA A 105 -8.30 -0.70 4.92
C ALA A 105 -8.19 0.26 6.11
N LYS A 106 -8.12 1.55 5.85
CA LYS A 106 -8.04 2.57 6.90
C LYS A 106 -9.34 2.69 7.67
N ASP A 107 -10.48 2.67 6.97
CA ASP A 107 -11.79 2.68 7.61
C ASP A 107 -11.98 1.47 8.52
N MET A 108 -11.58 0.29 8.09
CA MET A 108 -11.61 -0.91 8.92
C MET A 108 -10.76 -0.77 10.18
N ARG A 109 -9.56 -0.21 10.06
CA ARG A 109 -8.68 0.02 11.21
C ARG A 109 -9.25 1.02 12.20
N MET A 110 -9.86 2.07 11.71
CA MET A 110 -10.52 3.07 12.55
C MET A 110 -11.72 2.47 13.28
N LEU A 111 -12.49 1.62 12.62
CA LEU A 111 -13.61 0.91 13.23
C LEU A 111 -13.13 -0.06 14.31
N GLU A 112 -12.06 -0.80 14.05
CA GLU A 112 -11.47 -1.69 15.05
C GLU A 112 -11.00 -0.92 16.28
N ALA A 113 -10.35 0.22 16.08
CA ALA A 113 -9.83 1.03 17.18
C ALA A 113 -10.96 1.70 17.97
N ALA A 114 -12.02 2.14 17.31
CA ALA A 114 -13.10 2.87 17.94
C ALA A 114 -14.22 1.98 18.48
N GLY A 115 -14.40 0.80 17.88
CA GLY A 115 -15.55 -0.06 18.13
C GLY A 115 -15.20 -1.48 18.58
N LYS A 116 -14.08 -1.68 19.20
CA LYS A 116 -13.69 -3.02 19.63
C LYS A 116 -14.73 -3.66 20.57
N ILE A 117 -15.33 -2.87 21.44
CA ILE A 117 -16.39 -3.32 22.34
C ILE A 117 -17.65 -3.66 21.55
N ASP A 118 -17.99 -2.87 20.56
CA ASP A 118 -19.16 -3.12 19.73
C ASP A 118 -19.01 -4.35 18.87
N ASN A 119 -17.80 -4.62 18.38
CA ASN A 119 -17.54 -5.83 17.63
C ASN A 119 -17.70 -7.08 18.52
N GLU A 120 -17.21 -7.04 19.73
CA GLU A 120 -17.39 -8.14 20.68
C GLU A 120 -18.88 -8.36 20.97
N ARG A 121 -19.62 -7.30 21.15
CA ARG A 121 -21.06 -7.39 21.38
C ARG A 121 -21.80 -8.02 20.19
N ASN A 122 -21.48 -7.57 19.00
CA ASN A 122 -22.10 -8.11 17.78
C ASN A 122 -21.76 -9.58 17.57
N MET A 123 -20.53 -9.96 17.85
CA MET A 123 -20.12 -11.35 17.76
C MET A 123 -20.86 -12.21 18.78
N ASP A 124 -21.05 -11.71 19.99
CA ASP A 124 -21.78 -12.43 21.03
C ASP A 124 -23.26 -12.61 20.63
N GLU A 125 -23.87 -11.61 20.04
CA GLU A 125 -25.23 -11.70 19.53
C GLU A 125 -25.36 -12.73 18.41
N ILE A 126 -24.40 -12.77 17.49
CA ILE A 126 -24.37 -13.76 16.42
C ILE A 126 -24.19 -15.17 16.97
N ILE A 127 -23.31 -15.34 17.93
CA ILE A 127 -23.02 -16.65 18.53
C ILE A 127 -24.24 -17.18 19.31
N ARG A 128 -24.98 -16.29 19.97
CA ARG A 128 -26.19 -16.69 20.70
C ARG A 128 -27.39 -16.97 19.77
N GLY A 129 -27.26 -16.67 18.50
CA GLY A 129 -28.37 -16.80 17.58
C GLY A 129 -29.43 -15.75 17.71
N ASP A 130 -29.19 -14.74 18.54
CA ASP A 130 -30.07 -13.59 18.65
C ASP A 130 -29.78 -12.67 17.48
N GLU A 131 -30.55 -12.74 16.45
CA GLU A 131 -30.36 -11.82 15.37
C GLU A 131 -30.75 -10.41 15.83
N PRO A 132 -29.87 -9.41 15.55
CA PRO A 132 -30.18 -8.04 15.89
C PRO A 132 -31.45 -7.54 15.25
N LEU A 133 -31.78 -8.15 14.17
CA LEU A 133 -33.00 -7.89 13.47
C LEU A 133 -34.14 -8.69 13.97
N GLY A 134 -33.94 -9.34 15.08
CA GLY A 134 -34.93 -10.07 15.80
C GLY A 134 -36.20 -10.29 15.06
N GLY A 135 -36.21 -9.77 14.03
CA GLY A 135 -37.36 -9.72 13.20
C GLY A 135 -37.69 -10.98 12.58
N SER A 136 -36.99 -11.71 12.75
CA SER A 136 -37.41 -12.95 12.17
C SER A 136 -38.18 -13.70 13.20
#